data_42c138e109bb1eb6e6b035028cbcf19f
#
_entry.id   42c138e109bb1eb6e6b035028cbcf19f
#
_cell.length_a   1.000
_cell.length_b   1.000
_cell.length_c   1.000
_cell.angle_alpha   90.00
_cell.angle_beta   90.00
_cell.angle_gamma   90.00
#
_symmetry.space_group_name_H-M   'P 1'
#
loop_
_entity.id
_entity.type
_entity.pdbx_description
1 polymer ?
#
loop_
_entity_poly.entity_id
_entity_poly.type
_entity_poly.pdbx_seq_one_letter_code
_entity_poly.pdbx_strand_id
1 'polypeptide(L)'
;MTAADHVTMLLSSCSSLLYAMRVLRAHGILATSLHDIFRATVVSRIQYAAPAWSGMCSSADRGRLDSLLRRSKRLGYCNNDLPSIVELFNYADDDFFNRIKINSSHVLQPYLPDKLNLPYQLRTRSHNKTLINKTKLLNSSDSIVRMLYRYFY
;
A
#
# COMPACT_ATOMS: atom_id res chain seq x y z
N MET A 1 -19.56 -2.51 3.18
CA MET A 1 -18.57 -1.41 3.10
C MET A 1 -17.79 -1.60 1.81
N THR A 2 -17.88 -0.65 0.90
CA THR A 2 -17.14 -0.67 -0.36
C THR A 2 -15.74 -0.07 -0.19
N ALA A 3 -14.84 -0.27 -1.17
CA ALA A 3 -13.52 0.40 -1.16
C ALA A 3 -13.67 1.94 -1.17
N ALA A 4 -14.65 2.47 -1.88
CA ALA A 4 -14.94 3.90 -1.91
C ALA A 4 -15.39 4.45 -0.54
N ASP A 5 -16.24 3.70 0.19
CA ASP A 5 -16.63 4.07 1.56
C ASP A 5 -15.41 4.09 2.49
N HIS A 6 -14.56 3.06 2.38
CA HIS A 6 -13.32 2.98 3.16
C HIS A 6 -12.41 4.18 2.88
N VAL A 7 -12.18 4.52 1.61
CA VAL A 7 -11.36 5.69 1.21
C VAL A 7 -11.98 7.00 1.75
N THR A 8 -13.29 7.13 1.72
CA THR A 8 -13.97 8.32 2.25
C THR A 8 -13.78 8.47 3.76
N MET A 9 -13.93 7.38 4.53
CA MET A 9 -13.66 7.38 5.97
C MET A 9 -12.18 7.65 6.28
N LEU A 10 -11.28 7.07 5.51
CA LEU A 10 -9.83 7.27 5.61
C LEU A 10 -9.46 8.75 5.40
N LEU A 11 -9.97 9.37 4.34
CA LEU A 11 -9.73 10.78 4.02
C LEU A 11 -10.28 11.71 5.11
N SER A 12 -11.47 11.43 5.64
CA SER A 12 -12.06 12.20 6.75
C SER A 12 -11.15 12.14 7.98
N SER A 13 -10.71 10.94 8.36
CA SER A 13 -9.81 10.73 9.48
C SER A 13 -8.45 11.41 9.28
N CYS A 14 -7.86 11.31 8.08
CA CYS A 14 -6.61 12.00 7.76
C CYS A 14 -6.77 13.52 7.79
N SER A 15 -7.92 14.06 7.37
CA SER A 15 -8.18 15.50 7.44
C SER A 15 -8.20 16.02 8.88
N SER A 16 -8.77 15.25 9.81
CA SER A 16 -8.71 15.58 11.25
C SER A 16 -7.27 15.55 11.78
N LEU A 17 -6.46 14.60 11.34
CA LEU A 17 -5.03 14.55 11.70
C LEU A 17 -4.26 15.75 11.15
N LEU A 18 -4.52 16.18 9.91
CA LEU A 18 -3.88 17.37 9.35
C LEU A 18 -4.26 18.65 10.11
N TYR A 19 -5.50 18.72 10.60
CA TYR A 19 -5.90 19.82 11.48
C TYR A 19 -5.10 19.81 12.80
N ALA A 20 -4.98 18.65 13.45
CA ALA A 20 -4.16 18.51 14.66
C ALA A 20 -2.70 18.92 14.42
N MET A 21 -2.12 18.52 13.29
CA MET A 21 -0.75 18.92 12.90
C MET A 21 -0.61 20.43 12.67
N ARG A 22 -1.66 21.08 12.15
CA ARG A 22 -1.70 22.56 12.06
C ARG A 22 -1.61 23.21 13.43
N VAL A 23 -2.35 22.69 14.40
CA VAL A 23 -2.31 23.17 15.79
C VAL A 23 -0.92 22.95 16.40
N LEU A 24 -0.36 21.75 16.25
CA LEU A 24 0.99 21.44 16.74
C LEU A 24 2.05 22.40 16.17
N ARG A 25 1.98 22.70 14.88
CA ARG A 25 2.88 23.65 14.23
C ARG A 25 2.71 25.08 14.79
N ALA A 26 1.48 25.50 15.07
CA ALA A 26 1.21 26.80 15.69
C ALA A 26 1.79 26.89 17.11
N HIS A 27 1.97 25.78 17.80
CA HIS A 27 2.65 25.68 19.10
C HIS A 27 4.16 25.48 19.01
N GLY A 28 4.77 25.65 17.82
CA GLY A 28 6.22 25.65 17.66
C GLY A 28 6.87 24.27 17.50
N ILE A 29 6.10 23.22 17.18
CA ILE A 29 6.68 21.91 16.89
C ILE A 29 7.57 22.00 15.65
N LEU A 30 8.78 21.42 15.75
CA LEU A 30 9.76 21.38 14.66
C LEU A 30 9.22 20.65 13.43
N ALA A 31 9.63 21.10 12.23
CA ALA A 31 9.22 20.50 10.97
C ALA A 31 9.59 19.01 10.88
N THR A 32 10.77 18.62 11.37
CA THR A 32 11.21 17.21 11.43
C THR A 32 10.25 16.35 12.24
N SER A 33 9.86 16.81 13.43
CA SER A 33 8.89 16.10 14.27
C SER A 33 7.50 16.03 13.61
N LEU A 34 7.08 17.07 12.86
CA LEU A 34 5.84 17.02 12.10
C LEU A 34 5.90 15.97 10.98
N HIS A 35 7.05 15.82 10.31
CA HIS A 35 7.25 14.78 9.30
C HIS A 35 7.13 13.37 9.91
N ASP A 36 7.72 13.16 11.09
CA ASP A 36 7.62 11.87 11.79
C ASP A 36 6.19 11.58 12.23
N ILE A 37 5.48 12.57 12.77
CA ILE A 37 4.06 12.45 13.13
C ILE A 37 3.22 12.14 11.89
N PHE A 38 3.45 12.83 10.78
CA PHE A 38 2.74 12.57 9.52
C PHE A 38 2.94 11.13 9.06
N ARG A 39 4.18 10.65 9.06
CA ARG A 39 4.50 9.28 8.67
C ARG A 39 3.85 8.27 9.60
N ALA A 40 3.95 8.48 10.91
CA ALA A 40 3.41 7.58 11.92
C ALA A 40 1.88 7.55 11.96
N THR A 41 1.20 8.61 11.55
CA THR A 41 -0.26 8.72 11.68
C THR A 41 -0.99 8.64 10.34
N VAL A 42 -0.61 9.45 9.35
CA VAL A 42 -1.32 9.53 8.06
C VAL A 42 -0.86 8.42 7.12
N VAL A 43 0.46 8.29 6.91
CA VAL A 43 1.00 7.28 5.99
C VAL A 43 0.71 5.87 6.49
N SER A 44 0.96 5.60 7.77
CA SER A 44 0.67 4.30 8.39
C SER A 44 -0.80 3.92 8.27
N ARG A 45 -1.71 4.88 8.41
CA ARG A 45 -3.15 4.66 8.27
C ARG A 45 -3.55 4.34 6.82
N ILE A 46 -2.94 4.98 5.83
CA ILE A 46 -3.13 4.68 4.41
C ILE A 46 -2.61 3.28 4.08
N GLN A 47 -1.47 2.90 4.63
CA GLN A 47 -0.85 1.59 4.39
C GLN A 47 -1.50 0.46 5.19
N TYR A 48 -2.26 0.77 6.24
CA TYR A 48 -2.91 -0.24 7.06
C TYR A 48 -3.84 -1.12 6.21
N ALA A 49 -3.55 -2.41 6.22
CA ALA A 49 -4.27 -3.42 5.44
C ALA A 49 -4.42 -3.08 3.93
N ALA A 50 -3.56 -2.22 3.38
CA ALA A 50 -3.62 -1.79 1.98
C ALA A 50 -3.67 -2.95 0.98
N PRO A 51 -2.96 -4.07 1.15
CA PRO A 51 -3.09 -5.23 0.27
C PRO A 51 -4.52 -5.76 0.13
N ALA A 52 -5.33 -5.63 1.18
CA ALA A 52 -6.70 -6.13 1.19
C ALA A 52 -7.69 -5.26 0.41
N TRP A 53 -7.46 -3.95 0.29
CA TRP A 53 -8.44 -3.02 -0.29
C TRP A 53 -7.93 -2.19 -1.47
N SER A 54 -6.62 -1.97 -1.59
CA SER A 54 -6.04 -1.08 -2.62
C SER A 54 -6.33 -1.52 -4.06
N GLY A 55 -6.42 -2.83 -4.29
CA GLY A 55 -6.76 -3.39 -5.61
C GLY A 55 -8.19 -3.11 -6.06
N MET A 56 -9.08 -2.82 -5.12
CA MET A 56 -10.50 -2.50 -5.38
C MET A 56 -10.76 -1.00 -5.52
N CYS A 57 -9.73 -0.15 -5.32
CA CYS A 57 -9.84 1.29 -5.48
C CYS A 57 -9.98 1.69 -6.94
N SER A 58 -10.94 2.57 -7.22
CA SER A 58 -11.05 3.24 -8.50
C SER A 58 -9.87 4.21 -8.75
N SER A 59 -9.68 4.64 -9.99
CA SER A 59 -8.73 5.70 -10.33
C SER A 59 -9.08 7.02 -9.63
N ALA A 60 -10.36 7.31 -9.47
CA ALA A 60 -10.86 8.48 -8.76
C ALA A 60 -10.48 8.43 -7.26
N ASP A 61 -10.63 7.28 -6.60
CA ASP A 61 -10.24 7.12 -5.19
C ASP A 61 -8.74 7.29 -4.99
N ARG A 62 -7.93 6.72 -5.87
CA ARG A 62 -6.47 6.93 -5.86
C ARG A 62 -6.11 8.40 -6.07
N GLY A 63 -6.78 9.10 -6.99
CA GLY A 63 -6.61 10.53 -7.22
C GLY A 63 -6.95 11.39 -6.00
N ARG A 64 -7.98 11.00 -5.22
CA ARG A 64 -8.34 11.67 -3.95
C ARG A 64 -7.24 11.49 -2.89
N LEU A 65 -6.70 10.28 -2.75
CA LEU A 65 -5.58 10.00 -1.83
C LEU A 65 -4.30 10.75 -2.25
N ASP A 66 -3.95 10.75 -3.55
CA ASP A 66 -2.82 11.53 -4.05
C ASP A 66 -3.01 13.04 -3.82
N SER A 67 -4.23 13.54 -3.90
CA SER A 67 -4.54 14.94 -3.61
C SER A 67 -4.31 15.29 -2.15
N LEU A 68 -4.62 14.36 -1.23
CA LEU A 68 -4.28 14.50 0.20
C LEU A 68 -2.76 14.59 0.40
N LEU A 69 -1.99 13.69 -0.22
CA LEU A 69 -0.53 13.68 -0.11
C LEU A 69 0.10 14.96 -0.68
N ARG A 70 -0.34 15.37 -1.88
CA ARG A 70 0.12 16.63 -2.50
C ARG A 70 -0.21 17.86 -1.64
N ARG A 71 -1.39 17.91 -1.04
CA ARG A 71 -1.77 18.97 -0.10
C ARG A 71 -0.86 18.97 1.13
N SER A 72 -0.55 17.80 1.67
CA SER A 72 0.32 17.66 2.85
C SER A 72 1.75 18.13 2.56
N LYS A 73 2.28 17.80 1.37
CA LYS A 73 3.58 18.33 0.90
C LYS A 73 3.59 19.85 0.83
N ARG A 74 2.59 20.45 0.18
CA ARG A 74 2.47 21.92 0.09
C ARG A 74 2.35 22.61 1.44
N LEU A 75 1.74 21.95 2.40
CA LEU A 75 1.62 22.45 3.77
C LEU A 75 2.89 22.21 4.62
N GLY A 76 3.91 21.50 4.08
CA GLY A 76 5.15 21.21 4.79
C GLY A 76 4.99 20.20 5.94
N TYR A 77 3.99 19.33 5.89
CA TYR A 77 3.81 18.24 6.87
C TYR A 77 4.60 17.00 6.56
N CYS A 78 5.12 16.88 5.36
CA CYS A 78 5.99 15.77 4.94
C CYS A 78 7.01 16.26 3.90
N ASN A 79 8.05 15.48 3.70
CA ASN A 79 9.08 15.75 2.70
C ASN A 79 8.52 15.64 1.28
N ASN A 80 9.16 16.32 0.34
CA ASN A 80 8.80 16.27 -1.07
C ASN A 80 9.08 14.91 -1.72
N ASP A 81 10.00 14.14 -1.15
CA ASP A 81 10.39 12.78 -1.55
C ASP A 81 9.40 11.69 -1.13
N LEU A 82 8.33 12.06 -0.38
CA LEU A 82 7.28 11.09 -0.02
C LEU A 82 6.74 10.38 -1.27
N PRO A 83 6.70 9.04 -1.30
CA PRO A 83 6.19 8.29 -2.43
C PRO A 83 4.74 8.64 -2.81
N SER A 84 4.38 8.40 -4.06
CA SER A 84 3.00 8.47 -4.54
C SER A 84 2.12 7.39 -3.89
N ILE A 85 0.79 7.54 -3.99
CA ILE A 85 -0.13 6.54 -3.43
C ILE A 85 0.07 5.15 -4.06
N VAL A 86 0.41 5.11 -5.34
CA VAL A 86 0.67 3.86 -6.06
C VAL A 86 1.93 3.18 -5.52
N GLU A 87 2.99 3.93 -5.29
CA GLU A 87 4.22 3.40 -4.71
C GLU A 87 4.02 2.93 -3.27
N LEU A 88 3.25 3.68 -2.45
CA LEU A 88 2.90 3.26 -1.08
C LEU A 88 2.13 1.93 -1.07
N PHE A 89 1.17 1.76 -1.99
CA PHE A 89 0.45 0.49 -2.13
C PHE A 89 1.36 -0.64 -2.61
N ASN A 90 2.26 -0.34 -3.54
CA ASN A 90 3.24 -1.28 -4.03
C ASN A 90 4.16 -1.79 -2.91
N TYR A 91 4.68 -0.89 -2.08
CA TYR A 91 5.50 -1.27 -0.92
C TYR A 91 4.73 -2.13 0.09
N ALA A 92 3.46 -1.79 0.34
CA ALA A 92 2.62 -2.58 1.24
C ALA A 92 2.37 -4.00 0.69
N ASP A 93 2.11 -4.13 -0.62
CA ASP A 93 1.95 -5.41 -1.29
C ASP A 93 3.24 -6.25 -1.22
N ASP A 94 4.40 -5.63 -1.51
CA ASP A 94 5.70 -6.30 -1.50
C ASP A 94 6.06 -6.82 -0.11
N ASP A 95 5.90 -5.99 0.92
CA ASP A 95 6.15 -6.38 2.32
C ASP A 95 5.23 -7.52 2.73
N PHE A 96 3.93 -7.41 2.44
CA PHE A 96 2.95 -8.44 2.76
C PHE A 96 3.26 -9.77 2.06
N PHE A 97 3.55 -9.75 0.76
CA PHE A 97 3.88 -10.94 0.00
C PHE A 97 5.17 -11.60 0.49
N ASN A 98 6.18 -10.81 0.84
CA ASN A 98 7.43 -11.31 1.41
C ASN A 98 7.18 -11.98 2.77
N ARG A 99 6.35 -11.39 3.63
CA ARG A 99 5.97 -12.01 4.92
C ARG A 99 5.29 -13.36 4.71
N ILE A 100 4.37 -13.48 3.75
CA ILE A 100 3.73 -14.76 3.44
C ILE A 100 4.76 -15.79 2.95
N LYS A 101 5.71 -15.40 2.10
CA LYS A 101 6.74 -16.31 1.56
C LYS A 101 7.70 -16.85 2.62
N ILE A 102 8.11 -15.99 3.56
CA ILE A 102 9.14 -16.30 4.55
C ILE A 102 8.55 -17.04 5.75
N ASN A 103 7.34 -16.70 6.17
CA ASN A 103 6.72 -17.29 7.35
C ASN A 103 5.88 -18.51 6.98
N SER A 104 6.43 -19.71 7.23
CA SER A 104 5.74 -20.99 6.99
C SER A 104 4.47 -21.18 7.83
N SER A 105 4.35 -20.47 8.95
CA SER A 105 3.15 -20.48 9.81
C SER A 105 2.12 -19.41 9.43
N HIS A 106 2.36 -18.65 8.36
CA HIS A 106 1.42 -17.61 7.95
C HIS A 106 0.12 -18.21 7.40
N VAL A 107 -1.03 -17.69 7.83
CA VAL A 107 -2.37 -18.21 7.49
C VAL A 107 -2.60 -18.33 5.98
N LEU A 108 -2.00 -17.42 5.19
CA LEU A 108 -2.13 -17.41 3.73
C LEU A 108 -1.05 -18.22 3.02
N GLN A 109 -0.07 -18.77 3.73
CA GLN A 109 1.01 -19.54 3.12
C GLN A 109 0.51 -20.77 2.35
N PRO A 110 -0.52 -21.53 2.82
CA PRO A 110 -1.07 -22.66 2.09
C PRO A 110 -1.81 -22.26 0.78
N TYR A 111 -2.18 -21.00 0.63
CA TYR A 111 -2.84 -20.49 -0.58
C TYR A 111 -1.86 -20.01 -1.65
N LEU A 112 -0.56 -19.97 -1.34
CA LEU A 112 0.44 -19.71 -2.35
C LEU A 112 0.57 -20.92 -3.28
N PRO A 113 0.62 -20.71 -4.60
CA PRO A 113 0.80 -21.80 -5.55
C PRO A 113 2.16 -22.49 -5.37
N ASP A 114 2.28 -23.69 -5.91
CA ASP A 114 3.50 -24.47 -5.84
C ASP A 114 4.68 -23.77 -6.50
N LYS A 115 5.88 -24.18 -6.11
CA LYS A 115 7.11 -23.69 -6.74
C LYS A 115 7.22 -24.25 -8.14
N LEU A 116 7.52 -23.38 -9.11
CA LEU A 116 7.83 -23.79 -10.46
C LEU A 116 9.24 -24.42 -10.47
N ASN A 117 9.33 -25.71 -10.74
CA ASN A 117 10.60 -26.40 -10.86
C ASN A 117 11.08 -26.33 -12.31
N LEU A 118 11.85 -25.28 -12.64
CA LEU A 118 12.44 -25.14 -13.97
C LEU A 118 13.88 -25.63 -13.94
N PRO A 119 14.30 -26.46 -14.92
CA PRO A 119 15.67 -26.98 -15.00
C PRO A 119 16.71 -25.89 -15.33
N TYR A 120 16.28 -24.70 -15.72
CA TYR A 120 17.13 -23.55 -16.04
C TYR A 120 16.50 -22.23 -15.61
N GLN A 121 17.32 -21.25 -15.26
CA GLN A 121 16.90 -19.90 -14.93
C GLN A 121 17.52 -18.91 -15.91
N LEU A 122 16.75 -18.44 -16.88
CA LEU A 122 17.20 -17.45 -17.87
C LEU A 122 17.09 -16.00 -17.36
N ARG A 123 16.27 -15.76 -16.33
CA ARG A 123 16.04 -14.41 -15.78
C ARG A 123 15.90 -14.49 -14.25
N THR A 124 16.42 -13.48 -13.57
CA THR A 124 16.17 -13.31 -12.13
C THR A 124 14.70 -12.95 -11.92
N ARG A 125 14.00 -13.77 -11.14
CA ARG A 125 12.60 -13.53 -10.76
C ARG A 125 12.52 -13.26 -9.26
N SER A 126 11.58 -12.44 -8.84
CA SER A 126 11.36 -12.16 -7.41
C SER A 126 10.75 -13.34 -6.67
N HIS A 127 10.12 -14.28 -7.38
CA HIS A 127 9.59 -15.53 -6.84
C HIS A 127 9.59 -16.64 -7.91
N ASN A 128 9.58 -17.89 -7.44
CA ASN A 128 9.52 -19.10 -8.26
C ASN A 128 8.16 -19.80 -8.19
N LYS A 129 7.11 -19.08 -7.87
CA LYS A 129 5.75 -19.62 -7.77
C LYS A 129 5.09 -19.70 -9.14
N THR A 130 4.22 -20.72 -9.35
CA THR A 130 3.37 -20.80 -10.52
C THR A 130 2.34 -19.68 -10.53
N LEU A 131 1.84 -19.29 -11.72
CA LEU A 131 0.80 -18.27 -11.81
C LEU A 131 -0.58 -18.92 -11.57
N ILE A 132 -1.40 -18.25 -10.76
CA ILE A 132 -2.82 -18.56 -10.67
C ILE A 132 -3.53 -17.89 -11.85
N ASN A 133 -4.28 -18.65 -12.63
CA ASN A 133 -5.02 -18.10 -13.78
C ASN A 133 -6.01 -17.03 -13.32
N LYS A 134 -5.97 -15.86 -13.96
CA LYS A 134 -6.94 -14.80 -13.69
C LYS A 134 -8.32 -15.24 -14.16
N THR A 135 -9.29 -15.10 -13.29
CA THR A 135 -10.70 -15.38 -13.55
C THR A 135 -11.52 -14.13 -13.26
N LYS A 136 -12.85 -14.20 -13.45
CA LYS A 136 -13.76 -13.12 -13.07
C LYS A 136 -13.70 -12.79 -11.55
N LEU A 137 -13.42 -13.78 -10.72
CA LEU A 137 -13.32 -13.64 -9.25
C LEU A 137 -11.86 -13.39 -8.81
N LEU A 138 -10.92 -14.16 -9.36
CA LEU A 138 -9.48 -14.05 -9.07
C LEU A 138 -8.80 -13.18 -10.13
N ASN A 139 -8.66 -11.92 -9.85
CA ASN A 139 -8.10 -10.93 -10.76
C ASN A 139 -7.08 -10.02 -10.05
N SER A 140 -6.63 -8.98 -10.71
CA SER A 140 -5.64 -8.05 -10.16
C SER A 140 -6.13 -7.22 -8.95
N SER A 141 -7.40 -7.34 -8.52
CA SER A 141 -7.86 -6.78 -7.26
C SER A 141 -7.44 -7.62 -6.05
N ASP A 142 -7.22 -8.93 -6.23
CA ASP A 142 -6.64 -9.79 -5.21
C ASP A 142 -5.12 -9.55 -5.08
N SER A 143 -4.64 -9.39 -3.85
CA SER A 143 -3.23 -9.04 -3.59
C SER A 143 -2.27 -10.16 -3.99
N ILE A 144 -2.60 -11.43 -3.73
CA ILE A 144 -1.75 -12.58 -4.08
C ILE A 144 -1.64 -12.68 -5.61
N VAL A 145 -2.78 -12.63 -6.31
CA VAL A 145 -2.79 -12.68 -7.78
C VAL A 145 -2.02 -11.50 -8.36
N ARG A 146 -2.23 -10.29 -7.83
CA ARG A 146 -1.51 -9.08 -8.27
C ARG A 146 0.00 -9.24 -8.12
N MET A 147 0.48 -9.78 -7.00
CA MET A 147 1.90 -9.96 -6.73
C MET A 147 2.53 -11.08 -7.56
N LEU A 148 1.82 -12.18 -7.81
CA LEU A 148 2.29 -13.26 -8.67
C LEU A 148 2.55 -12.76 -10.10
N TYR A 149 1.70 -11.86 -10.62
CA TYR A 149 1.85 -11.34 -11.99
C TYR A 149 2.83 -10.17 -12.10
N ARG A 150 3.00 -9.38 -11.04
CA ARG A 150 3.80 -8.15 -11.07
C ARG A 150 5.28 -8.40 -11.38
N TYR A 151 5.83 -9.50 -10.91
CA TYR A 151 7.25 -9.82 -11.01
C TYR A 151 7.54 -11.09 -11.81
N PHE A 152 6.57 -11.55 -12.57
CA PHE A 152 6.72 -12.78 -13.34
C PHE A 152 7.48 -12.56 -14.66
N TYR A 153 7.40 -11.34 -15.23
CA TYR A 153 8.00 -10.98 -16.50
C TYR A 153 9.22 -10.09 -16.36
#